data_1501a7761ac7a211f05eafde702d40da
#
_entry.id   1501a7761ac7a211f05eafde702d40da
#
_cell.length_a   1.000
_cell.length_b   1.000
_cell.length_c   1.000
_cell.angle_alpha   90.00
_cell.angle_beta   90.00
_cell.angle_gamma   90.00
#
_symmetry.space_group_name_H-M   'P 1'
#
loop_
_entity.id
_entity.type
_entity.pdbx_description
1 polymer ?
#
loop_
_entity_poly.entity_id
_entity_poly.type
_entity_poly.pdbx_seq_one_letter_code
_entity_poly.pdbx_strand_id
1 'polypeptide(L)'
;MNIKHILRKRVGLLLALFFSSTIAMNAAQKIDRIEPTNWFVGMKNPQVQLMVYGKDVRAAEVSTDYPGVRIDSLVRLDSPNYLLVYLNVGDAQPGTMNLLFRAGKSKTSVKYELKARDMKGEERMGFTNADVLYMLMPDRFASSGKYLNVKGLNAYSVNRKEPSLRHGGDLEGIRQHLDYFNELGVTALWFTPVLENNSPDHGKSSTYHGYATTDYYRVDPRFGTNDDYRQLVADAHRKGLKVVMDMIFNHCGFEHPWVKDMPTKDWFNTPEWLAPENQAKAVKTKTVDGDQMTNDKYLQTSYKLTPVLDPYASKVDLRETVDGWFVPSMPDLNQRNEHVMTYLIQNSEWWIETVGIDGIRMDTYPYADRKGMAHWMEVLNTEYPNFNTVGETWVTEPAYTAAWQKDSPLAEVNSNLKTVMDFAFFDRLNQAKNEETDDWWKGFNRIYNSLCYDYLYVDPSHVMAFIENHDTDRFLGEGQDTFT
;
A
#
# COMPACT_ATOMS: atom_id res chain seq x y z
N MET A 1 -77.58 45.92 -1.92
CA MET A 1 -76.13 45.85 -2.01
C MET A 1 -75.69 44.50 -2.52
N ASN A 2 -75.02 44.47 -3.65
CA ASN A 2 -74.93 43.34 -4.61
C ASN A 2 -74.09 42.14 -4.18
N ILE A 3 -74.71 40.96 -4.18
CA ILE A 3 -74.12 39.62 -3.95
C ILE A 3 -73.64 39.01 -5.30
N LYS A 4 -73.04 39.77 -6.15
CA LYS A 4 -72.59 39.22 -7.46
C LYS A 4 -71.07 39.32 -7.72
N HIS A 5 -70.25 39.57 -6.70
CA HIS A 5 -68.80 39.74 -6.91
C HIS A 5 -67.89 38.73 -6.23
N ILE A 6 -68.41 37.67 -5.58
CA ILE A 6 -67.59 36.69 -4.84
C ILE A 6 -67.46 35.33 -5.56
N LEU A 7 -68.10 35.14 -6.71
CA LEU A 7 -68.11 33.84 -7.41
C LEU A 7 -67.21 33.74 -8.65
N ARG A 8 -66.32 34.73 -8.92
CA ARG A 8 -65.41 34.68 -10.07
C ARG A 8 -63.93 34.56 -9.77
N LYS A 9 -63.52 34.30 -8.50
CA LYS A 9 -62.10 34.12 -8.11
C LYS A 9 -61.73 32.72 -7.58
N ARG A 10 -62.59 31.74 -7.71
CA ARG A 10 -62.30 30.35 -7.24
C ARG A 10 -62.29 29.26 -8.32
N VAL A 11 -62.29 29.60 -9.61
CA VAL A 11 -62.21 28.62 -10.71
C VAL A 11 -60.86 28.67 -11.44
N GLY A 12 -59.97 29.61 -11.07
CA GLY A 12 -58.64 29.78 -11.70
C GLY A 12 -57.48 29.11 -10.98
N LEU A 13 -57.69 28.34 -9.86
CA LEU A 13 -56.61 27.80 -9.05
C LEU A 13 -56.61 26.26 -8.94
N LEU A 14 -57.27 25.57 -9.86
CA LEU A 14 -57.41 24.10 -9.86
C LEU A 14 -56.91 23.43 -11.13
N LEU A 15 -56.14 24.12 -11.96
CA LEU A 15 -55.62 23.56 -13.24
C LEU A 15 -54.13 23.83 -13.45
N ALA A 16 -53.35 24.04 -12.39
CA ALA A 16 -51.86 24.18 -12.44
C ALA A 16 -51.13 23.14 -11.57
N LEU A 17 -51.81 22.03 -11.24
CA LEU A 17 -51.17 20.83 -10.68
C LEU A 17 -51.00 19.79 -11.76
N PHE A 18 -50.51 20.21 -12.91
CA PHE A 18 -50.16 19.32 -14.00
C PHE A 18 -48.62 19.18 -14.05
N PHE A 19 -48.18 17.98 -13.66
CA PHE A 19 -47.05 17.29 -14.25
C PHE A 19 -45.79 18.13 -14.47
N SER A 20 -45.09 18.51 -13.42
CA SER A 20 -43.66 18.41 -13.48
C SER A 20 -43.28 16.93 -13.19
N SER A 21 -43.64 16.04 -14.10
CA SER A 21 -42.86 14.84 -14.32
C SER A 21 -41.49 15.38 -14.76
N THR A 22 -40.60 15.59 -13.79
CA THR A 22 -39.19 15.61 -14.07
C THR A 22 -38.90 14.32 -14.80
N ILE A 23 -38.78 14.42 -16.13
CA ILE A 23 -38.04 13.45 -16.91
C ILE A 23 -36.66 13.50 -16.30
N ALA A 24 -36.42 12.68 -15.28
CA ALA A 24 -35.06 12.35 -14.88
C ALA A 24 -34.48 11.73 -16.15
N MET A 25 -33.78 12.52 -16.93
CA MET A 25 -32.87 11.98 -17.95
C MET A 25 -31.97 11.04 -17.15
N ASN A 26 -32.22 9.74 -17.26
CA ASN A 26 -31.34 8.72 -16.75
C ASN A 26 -30.03 8.89 -17.52
N ALA A 27 -29.12 9.70 -16.98
CA ALA A 27 -27.76 9.73 -17.46
C ALA A 27 -27.22 8.29 -17.39
N ALA A 28 -26.46 7.88 -18.41
CA ALA A 28 -25.83 6.57 -18.41
C ALA A 28 -25.00 6.43 -17.12
N GLN A 29 -25.08 5.26 -16.49
CA GLN A 29 -24.26 4.96 -15.31
C GLN A 29 -22.80 5.19 -15.66
N LYS A 30 -22.14 6.16 -15.04
CA LYS A 30 -20.73 6.42 -15.27
C LYS A 30 -19.91 5.54 -14.35
N ILE A 31 -19.09 4.68 -14.93
CA ILE A 31 -18.05 3.95 -14.22
C ILE A 31 -16.76 4.75 -14.34
N ASP A 32 -16.24 5.22 -13.22
CA ASP A 32 -15.05 6.06 -13.18
C ASP A 32 -13.78 5.23 -13.05
N ARG A 33 -13.86 4.08 -12.34
CA ARG A 33 -12.70 3.24 -12.04
C ARG A 33 -13.10 1.79 -11.77
N ILE A 34 -12.24 0.86 -12.18
CA ILE A 34 -12.29 -0.56 -11.82
C ILE A 34 -10.88 -0.97 -11.38
N GLU A 35 -10.78 -1.60 -10.23
CA GLU A 35 -9.52 -2.09 -9.66
C GLU A 35 -9.63 -3.54 -9.24
N PRO A 36 -8.62 -4.35 -9.56
CA PRO A 36 -7.44 -4.07 -10.41
C PRO A 36 -7.84 -3.64 -11.82
N THR A 37 -6.97 -2.91 -12.52
CA THR A 37 -7.24 -2.33 -13.85
C THR A 37 -7.33 -3.36 -14.98
N ASN A 38 -6.76 -4.54 -14.75
CA ASN A 38 -6.82 -5.77 -15.54
C ASN A 38 -6.52 -6.95 -14.60
N TRP A 39 -6.74 -8.16 -15.06
CA TRP A 39 -6.36 -9.36 -14.30
C TRP A 39 -5.63 -10.38 -15.17
N PHE A 40 -5.15 -11.46 -14.55
CA PHE A 40 -4.39 -12.51 -15.22
C PHE A 40 -5.13 -13.84 -15.15
N VAL A 41 -5.14 -14.58 -16.24
CA VAL A 41 -5.66 -15.95 -16.27
C VAL A 41 -4.58 -16.95 -15.80
N GLY A 42 -5.01 -18.06 -15.23
CA GLY A 42 -4.08 -19.11 -14.78
C GLY A 42 -3.45 -18.83 -13.40
N MET A 43 -4.03 -17.91 -12.62
CA MET A 43 -3.73 -17.81 -11.18
C MET A 43 -4.28 -19.04 -10.45
N LYS A 44 -3.61 -19.48 -9.38
CA LYS A 44 -4.09 -20.61 -8.54
C LYS A 44 -5.42 -20.29 -7.89
N ASN A 45 -5.61 -19.05 -7.43
CA ASN A 45 -6.93 -18.58 -7.06
C ASN A 45 -7.63 -18.02 -8.32
N PRO A 46 -8.66 -18.71 -8.84
CA PRO A 46 -9.38 -18.25 -10.03
C PRO A 46 -10.33 -17.08 -9.76
N GLN A 47 -10.55 -16.71 -8.50
CA GLN A 47 -11.46 -15.63 -8.14
C GLN A 47 -10.74 -14.29 -8.08
N VAL A 48 -11.35 -13.26 -8.66
CA VAL A 48 -10.89 -11.88 -8.57
C VAL A 48 -12.01 -10.97 -8.07
N GLN A 49 -11.67 -10.12 -7.09
CA GLN A 49 -12.52 -9.03 -6.61
C GLN A 49 -12.25 -7.79 -7.47
N LEU A 50 -13.25 -7.31 -8.19
CA LEU A 50 -13.19 -6.01 -8.85
C LEU A 50 -13.86 -4.96 -7.97
N MET A 51 -13.11 -3.97 -7.51
CA MET A 51 -13.66 -2.78 -6.88
C MET A 51 -14.07 -1.79 -7.98
N VAL A 52 -15.38 -1.59 -8.12
CA VAL A 52 -15.95 -0.67 -9.11
C VAL A 52 -16.35 0.61 -8.40
N TYR A 53 -15.87 1.75 -8.88
CA TYR A 53 -16.22 3.08 -8.40
C TYR A 53 -16.93 3.87 -9.50
N GLY A 54 -17.98 4.56 -9.12
CA GLY A 54 -18.76 5.44 -9.97
C GLY A 54 -20.03 5.90 -9.26
N LYS A 55 -20.57 7.04 -9.64
CA LYS A 55 -21.74 7.61 -8.98
C LYS A 55 -22.91 6.62 -8.95
N ASP A 56 -23.41 6.30 -7.76
CA ASP A 56 -24.56 5.40 -7.50
C ASP A 56 -24.39 3.96 -8.08
N VAL A 57 -23.14 3.51 -8.32
CA VAL A 57 -22.85 2.20 -8.94
C VAL A 57 -23.32 1.02 -8.10
N ARG A 58 -23.47 1.19 -6.80
CA ARG A 58 -23.93 0.15 -5.86
C ARG A 58 -25.23 -0.53 -6.30
N ALA A 59 -26.12 0.22 -6.96
CA ALA A 59 -27.43 -0.29 -7.42
C ALA A 59 -27.35 -1.08 -8.73
N ALA A 60 -26.19 -1.15 -9.38
CA ALA A 60 -26.05 -1.80 -10.67
C ALA A 60 -26.10 -3.33 -10.56
N GLU A 61 -26.73 -3.97 -11.54
CA GLU A 61 -26.54 -5.36 -11.89
C GLU A 61 -25.40 -5.46 -12.91
N VAL A 62 -24.55 -6.49 -12.77
CA VAL A 62 -23.39 -6.69 -13.65
C VAL A 62 -23.55 -8.02 -14.39
N SER A 63 -23.20 -8.04 -15.67
CA SER A 63 -23.18 -9.25 -16.47
C SER A 63 -22.03 -9.21 -17.48
N THR A 64 -21.57 -10.40 -17.89
CA THR A 64 -20.65 -10.60 -19.01
C THR A 64 -21.06 -11.85 -19.76
N ASP A 65 -20.75 -11.90 -21.04
CA ASP A 65 -20.92 -13.09 -21.90
C ASP A 65 -19.56 -13.68 -22.32
N TYR A 66 -18.48 -13.24 -21.67
CA TYR A 66 -17.13 -13.72 -22.01
C TYR A 66 -16.95 -15.18 -21.63
N PRO A 67 -16.53 -16.05 -22.58
CA PRO A 67 -16.39 -17.48 -22.34
C PRO A 67 -15.42 -17.78 -21.19
N GLY A 68 -15.81 -18.65 -20.28
CA GLY A 68 -14.99 -19.05 -19.13
C GLY A 68 -14.98 -18.06 -17.97
N VAL A 69 -15.72 -16.95 -18.06
CA VAL A 69 -15.90 -16.00 -16.95
C VAL A 69 -17.28 -16.16 -16.35
N ARG A 70 -17.36 -16.26 -15.04
CA ARG A 70 -18.61 -16.25 -14.26
C ARG A 70 -18.57 -15.16 -13.21
N ILE A 71 -19.69 -14.47 -13.01
CA ILE A 71 -19.89 -13.58 -11.87
C ILE A 71 -20.41 -14.42 -10.71
N ASP A 72 -19.61 -14.54 -9.66
CA ASP A 72 -19.95 -15.32 -8.47
C ASP A 72 -20.86 -14.54 -7.53
N SER A 73 -20.55 -13.27 -7.31
CA SER A 73 -21.35 -12.40 -6.42
C SER A 73 -21.15 -10.91 -6.70
N LEU A 74 -22.11 -10.12 -6.21
CA LEU A 74 -22.06 -8.66 -6.15
C LEU A 74 -22.21 -8.24 -4.70
N VAL A 75 -21.20 -7.55 -4.15
CA VAL A 75 -21.25 -7.01 -2.79
C VAL A 75 -21.46 -5.51 -2.85
N ARG A 76 -22.62 -5.08 -2.31
CA ARG A 76 -23.04 -3.69 -2.28
C ARG A 76 -22.53 -3.03 -0.99
N LEU A 77 -21.49 -2.20 -1.11
CA LEU A 77 -20.84 -1.57 0.03
C LEU A 77 -21.71 -0.47 0.66
N ASP A 78 -21.29 0.10 1.78
CA ASP A 78 -22.05 1.15 2.49
C ASP A 78 -22.19 2.41 1.63
N SER A 79 -21.10 2.85 1.00
CA SER A 79 -21.15 3.96 0.05
C SER A 79 -21.95 3.58 -1.20
N PRO A 80 -22.86 4.45 -1.68
CA PRO A 80 -23.59 4.22 -2.92
C PRO A 80 -22.70 4.19 -4.18
N ASN A 81 -21.47 4.64 -4.06
CA ASN A 81 -20.53 4.81 -5.16
C ASN A 81 -19.57 3.63 -5.35
N TYR A 82 -19.68 2.59 -4.50
CA TYR A 82 -18.85 1.39 -4.61
C TYR A 82 -19.69 0.11 -4.78
N LEU A 83 -19.18 -0.76 -5.63
CA LEU A 83 -19.70 -2.11 -5.86
C LEU A 83 -18.51 -3.06 -6.02
N LEU A 84 -18.49 -4.16 -5.26
CA LEU A 84 -17.54 -5.23 -5.52
C LEU A 84 -18.19 -6.27 -6.42
N VAL A 85 -17.46 -6.68 -7.46
CA VAL A 85 -17.83 -7.73 -8.39
C VAL A 85 -16.82 -8.85 -8.26
N TYR A 86 -17.27 -9.99 -7.77
CA TYR A 86 -16.44 -11.19 -7.69
C TYR A 86 -16.60 -12.00 -8.97
N LEU A 87 -15.51 -12.13 -9.71
CA LEU A 87 -15.44 -12.93 -10.93
C LEU A 87 -14.68 -14.22 -10.67
N ASN A 88 -15.13 -15.31 -11.27
CA ASN A 88 -14.32 -16.51 -11.45
C ASN A 88 -13.84 -16.54 -12.91
N VAL A 89 -12.52 -16.61 -13.09
CA VAL A 89 -11.85 -16.57 -14.40
C VAL A 89 -11.06 -17.86 -14.68
N GLY A 90 -11.30 -18.93 -13.90
CA GLY A 90 -10.52 -20.18 -13.97
C GLY A 90 -10.54 -20.86 -15.33
N ASP A 91 -11.65 -20.77 -16.06
CA ASP A 91 -11.81 -21.37 -17.37
C ASP A 91 -11.62 -20.36 -18.52
N ALA A 92 -11.27 -19.11 -18.19
CA ALA A 92 -11.13 -18.05 -19.17
C ALA A 92 -9.82 -18.13 -19.94
N GLN A 93 -9.85 -17.66 -21.20
CA GLN A 93 -8.66 -17.41 -21.99
C GLN A 93 -8.29 -15.92 -21.93
N PRO A 94 -7.04 -15.54 -22.19
CA PRO A 94 -6.66 -14.14 -22.30
C PRO A 94 -7.47 -13.41 -23.39
N GLY A 95 -7.86 -12.18 -23.11
CA GLY A 95 -8.60 -11.32 -24.06
C GLY A 95 -9.33 -10.19 -23.37
N THR A 96 -10.12 -9.43 -24.13
CA THR A 96 -10.89 -8.31 -23.61
C THR A 96 -12.36 -8.68 -23.50
N MET A 97 -12.88 -8.69 -22.28
CA MET A 97 -14.30 -8.88 -22.00
C MET A 97 -15.04 -7.54 -21.87
N ASN A 98 -16.35 -7.58 -22.06
CA ASN A 98 -17.25 -6.48 -21.76
C ASN A 98 -17.98 -6.78 -20.44
N LEU A 99 -17.80 -5.90 -19.45
CA LEU A 99 -18.61 -5.86 -18.24
C LEU A 99 -19.80 -4.91 -18.47
N LEU A 100 -21.00 -5.43 -18.39
CA LEU A 100 -22.22 -4.70 -18.64
C LEU A 100 -22.90 -4.35 -17.33
N PHE A 101 -22.92 -3.08 -16.99
CA PHE A 101 -23.60 -2.51 -15.82
C PHE A 101 -24.99 -2.01 -16.19
N ARG A 102 -26.03 -2.42 -15.43
CA ARG A 102 -27.42 -2.01 -15.61
C ARG A 102 -27.97 -1.47 -14.29
N ALA A 103 -28.47 -0.24 -14.32
CA ALA A 103 -29.19 0.37 -13.20
C ALA A 103 -30.49 1.02 -13.72
N GLY A 104 -31.63 0.41 -13.44
CA GLY A 104 -32.89 0.80 -14.00
C GLY A 104 -32.91 0.72 -15.53
N LYS A 105 -33.10 1.85 -16.23
CA LYS A 105 -33.03 1.95 -17.69
C LYS A 105 -31.62 2.24 -18.22
N SER A 106 -30.71 2.58 -17.36
CA SER A 106 -29.31 2.88 -17.74
C SER A 106 -28.54 1.60 -18.02
N LYS A 107 -27.65 1.64 -19.02
CA LYS A 107 -26.80 0.54 -19.44
C LYS A 107 -25.44 1.09 -19.85
N THR A 108 -24.39 0.61 -19.22
CA THR A 108 -23.02 1.00 -19.53
C THR A 108 -22.17 -0.25 -19.74
N SER A 109 -21.39 -0.28 -20.80
CA SER A 109 -20.43 -1.36 -21.08
C SER A 109 -19.02 -0.84 -20.87
N VAL A 110 -18.22 -1.57 -20.10
CA VAL A 110 -16.82 -1.26 -19.82
C VAL A 110 -15.97 -2.44 -20.30
N LYS A 111 -14.92 -2.14 -21.05
CA LYS A 111 -13.93 -3.15 -21.45
C LYS A 111 -13.03 -3.46 -20.26
N TYR A 112 -12.79 -4.74 -20.02
CA TYR A 112 -11.87 -5.23 -19.01
C TYR A 112 -10.98 -6.31 -19.60
N GLU A 113 -9.67 -6.21 -19.36
CA GLU A 113 -8.68 -7.08 -19.97
C GLU A 113 -8.30 -8.23 -19.04
N LEU A 114 -8.32 -9.45 -19.54
CA LEU A 114 -7.70 -10.63 -18.96
C LEU A 114 -6.42 -10.91 -19.72
N LYS A 115 -5.28 -10.84 -19.05
CA LYS A 115 -3.96 -11.04 -19.63
C LYS A 115 -3.46 -12.47 -19.45
N ALA A 116 -2.62 -12.91 -20.37
CA ALA A 116 -1.76 -14.07 -20.09
C ALA A 116 -0.69 -13.68 -19.08
N ARG A 117 -0.25 -14.63 -18.28
CA ARG A 117 0.94 -14.48 -17.45
C ARG A 117 2.20 -14.68 -18.28
N ASP A 118 3.24 -13.91 -18.00
CA ASP A 118 4.54 -14.05 -18.68
C ASP A 118 5.27 -15.35 -18.27
N MET A 119 5.08 -15.76 -16.99
CA MET A 119 5.62 -17.00 -16.43
C MET A 119 4.71 -17.52 -15.32
N LYS A 120 4.87 -18.79 -14.97
CA LYS A 120 4.16 -19.40 -13.86
C LYS A 120 4.67 -18.89 -12.51
N GLY A 121 3.83 -18.98 -11.48
CA GLY A 121 4.21 -18.54 -10.14
C GLY A 121 5.43 -19.24 -9.57
N GLU A 122 5.59 -20.54 -9.85
CA GLU A 122 6.75 -21.33 -9.42
C GLU A 122 8.07 -20.93 -10.09
N GLU A 123 7.99 -20.26 -11.23
CA GLU A 123 9.17 -19.79 -12.01
C GLU A 123 9.65 -18.42 -11.55
N ARG A 124 8.84 -17.69 -10.76
CA ARG A 124 9.21 -16.39 -10.21
C ARG A 124 10.15 -16.56 -9.04
N MET A 125 11.40 -16.20 -9.27
CA MET A 125 12.46 -16.29 -8.26
C MET A 125 12.64 -14.96 -7.54
N GLY A 126 12.66 -15.02 -6.19
CA GLY A 126 12.91 -13.84 -5.37
C GLY A 126 14.39 -13.55 -5.15
N PHE A 127 14.66 -12.49 -4.37
CA PHE A 127 15.98 -12.24 -3.81
C PHE A 127 16.30 -13.28 -2.71
N THR A 128 17.58 -13.50 -2.45
CA THR A 128 18.07 -14.49 -1.49
C THR A 128 19.21 -13.91 -0.63
N ASN A 129 19.77 -14.71 0.26
CA ASN A 129 20.95 -14.34 1.05
C ASN A 129 22.24 -14.19 0.23
N ALA A 130 22.23 -14.54 -1.05
CA ALA A 130 23.31 -14.27 -1.98
C ALA A 130 23.23 -12.87 -2.61
N ASP A 131 22.14 -12.14 -2.39
CA ASP A 131 21.93 -10.82 -2.98
C ASP A 131 22.41 -9.69 -2.07
N VAL A 132 22.97 -8.67 -2.68
CA VAL A 132 23.30 -7.39 -2.05
C VAL A 132 22.23 -6.37 -2.47
N LEU A 133 21.36 -6.00 -1.53
CA LEU A 133 20.30 -5.05 -1.75
C LEU A 133 20.79 -3.61 -1.55
N TYR A 134 20.59 -2.77 -2.55
CA TYR A 134 20.83 -1.33 -2.47
C TYR A 134 19.50 -0.57 -2.41
N MET A 135 19.27 0.10 -1.27
CA MET A 135 18.09 0.94 -1.09
C MET A 135 18.33 2.32 -1.71
N LEU A 136 17.38 2.81 -2.48
CA LEU A 136 17.41 4.16 -3.01
C LEU A 136 16.02 4.81 -3.03
N MET A 137 16.04 6.13 -2.91
CA MET A 137 14.83 6.96 -3.07
C MET A 137 14.77 7.48 -4.51
N PRO A 138 13.74 7.11 -5.30
CA PRO A 138 13.62 7.56 -6.70
C PRO A 138 13.73 9.08 -6.85
N ASP A 139 13.07 9.84 -5.99
CA ASP A 139 13.10 11.31 -6.00
C ASP A 139 14.51 11.89 -5.84
N ARG A 140 15.43 11.15 -5.20
CA ARG A 140 16.74 11.65 -4.75
C ARG A 140 17.91 11.16 -5.60
N PHE A 141 17.75 10.11 -6.39
CA PHE A 141 18.87 9.45 -7.07
C PHE A 141 19.26 10.18 -8.36
N ALA A 142 18.42 10.14 -9.37
CA ALA A 142 18.72 10.74 -10.67
C ALA A 142 17.45 11.21 -11.38
N SER A 143 17.54 12.33 -12.10
CA SER A 143 16.44 12.89 -12.87
C SER A 143 16.74 12.79 -14.36
N SER A 144 15.82 12.22 -15.13
CA SER A 144 15.87 12.28 -16.59
C SER A 144 15.47 13.64 -17.16
N GLY A 145 14.85 14.50 -16.33
CA GLY A 145 14.22 15.74 -16.76
C GLY A 145 12.83 15.60 -17.39
N LYS A 146 12.39 14.36 -17.67
CA LYS A 146 11.13 14.06 -18.39
C LYS A 146 9.89 14.40 -17.56
N TYR A 147 9.95 14.23 -16.24
CA TYR A 147 8.80 14.31 -15.34
C TYR A 147 8.79 15.55 -14.42
N LEU A 148 9.62 16.56 -14.70
CA LEU A 148 9.75 17.77 -13.88
C LEU A 148 8.54 18.72 -13.91
N ASN A 149 7.62 18.56 -14.87
CA ASN A 149 6.48 19.49 -15.07
C ASN A 149 5.17 18.74 -15.28
N VAL A 150 4.89 17.73 -14.45
CA VAL A 150 3.65 16.96 -14.52
C VAL A 150 2.47 17.82 -14.06
N LYS A 151 1.38 17.81 -14.84
CA LYS A 151 0.17 18.57 -14.55
C LYS A 151 -0.90 17.68 -13.92
N GLY A 152 -1.85 18.30 -13.23
CA GLY A 152 -3.03 17.60 -12.68
C GLY A 152 -2.79 16.94 -11.32
N LEU A 153 -1.67 17.26 -10.67
CA LEU A 153 -1.37 16.84 -9.30
C LEU A 153 -1.71 17.96 -8.31
N ASN A 154 -1.95 17.60 -7.05
CA ASN A 154 -2.31 18.56 -5.99
C ASN A 154 -1.23 19.61 -5.74
N ALA A 155 0.03 19.18 -5.77
CA ALA A 155 1.14 20.12 -5.77
C ALA A 155 2.37 19.46 -6.38
N TYR A 156 3.20 20.25 -7.01
CA TYR A 156 4.47 19.81 -7.55
C TYR A 156 5.44 20.98 -7.68
N SER A 157 6.36 21.07 -6.73
CA SER A 157 7.51 21.94 -6.82
C SER A 157 8.80 21.15 -6.64
N VAL A 158 9.74 21.30 -7.55
CA VAL A 158 11.10 20.76 -7.38
C VAL A 158 11.96 21.82 -6.75
N ASN A 159 12.47 21.54 -5.56
CA ASN A 159 13.38 22.42 -4.86
C ASN A 159 14.47 21.65 -4.11
N ARG A 160 15.59 21.45 -4.79
CA ARG A 160 16.75 20.68 -4.28
C ARG A 160 17.48 21.31 -3.09
N LYS A 161 17.13 22.57 -2.74
CA LYS A 161 17.72 23.26 -1.58
C LYS A 161 16.98 22.94 -0.29
N GLU A 162 15.75 22.45 -0.39
CA GLU A 162 14.90 22.10 0.75
C GLU A 162 14.85 20.57 0.92
N PRO A 163 15.43 20.02 1.97
CA PRO A 163 15.51 18.56 2.16
C PRO A 163 14.15 17.85 2.14
N SER A 164 13.09 18.49 2.64
CA SER A 164 11.75 17.92 2.74
C SER A 164 10.87 18.17 1.50
N LEU A 165 11.39 18.80 0.45
CA LEU A 165 10.69 18.96 -0.82
C LEU A 165 11.20 17.97 -1.88
N ARG A 166 10.46 17.83 -2.97
CA ARG A 166 10.85 16.97 -4.09
C ARG A 166 12.11 17.50 -4.80
N HIS A 167 13.00 16.58 -5.16
CA HIS A 167 14.24 16.87 -5.89
C HIS A 167 14.15 16.50 -7.37
N GLY A 168 13.09 15.79 -7.78
CA GLY A 168 12.77 15.52 -9.16
C GLY A 168 13.54 14.38 -9.80
N GLY A 169 14.02 13.42 -9.02
CA GLY A 169 14.47 12.12 -9.52
C GLY A 169 13.28 11.30 -10.02
N ASP A 170 13.54 10.37 -10.94
CA ASP A 170 12.50 9.57 -11.60
C ASP A 170 13.01 8.18 -12.03
N LEU A 171 12.08 7.28 -12.43
CA LEU A 171 12.40 5.91 -12.84
C LEU A 171 13.29 5.86 -14.09
N GLU A 172 13.09 6.78 -15.03
CA GLU A 172 13.94 6.87 -16.21
C GLU A 172 15.38 7.28 -15.84
N GLY A 173 15.53 8.22 -14.88
CA GLY A 173 16.85 8.58 -14.35
C GLY A 173 17.56 7.40 -13.71
N ILE A 174 16.85 6.55 -12.94
CA ILE A 174 17.41 5.31 -12.39
C ILE A 174 17.82 4.36 -13.55
N ARG A 175 16.93 4.16 -14.52
CA ARG A 175 17.15 3.27 -15.66
C ARG A 175 18.42 3.61 -16.46
N GLN A 176 18.70 4.90 -16.61
CA GLN A 176 19.90 5.39 -17.28
C GLN A 176 21.21 5.11 -16.53
N HIS A 177 21.13 4.76 -15.23
CA HIS A 177 22.29 4.56 -14.37
C HIS A 177 22.39 3.14 -13.81
N LEU A 178 21.78 2.14 -14.44
CA LEU A 178 21.82 0.75 -13.96
C LEU A 178 23.24 0.18 -13.90
N ASP A 179 24.16 0.61 -14.77
CA ASP A 179 25.56 0.16 -14.77
C ASP A 179 26.30 0.56 -13.50
N TYR A 180 25.95 1.71 -12.89
CA TYR A 180 26.52 2.16 -11.62
C TYR A 180 26.33 1.10 -10.52
N PHE A 181 25.16 0.45 -10.46
CA PHE A 181 24.90 -0.56 -9.44
C PHE A 181 25.71 -1.83 -9.67
N ASN A 182 25.92 -2.23 -10.91
CA ASN A 182 26.79 -3.37 -11.24
C ASN A 182 28.25 -3.07 -10.90
N GLU A 183 28.74 -1.87 -11.21
CA GLU A 183 30.08 -1.43 -10.83
C GLU A 183 30.27 -1.41 -9.30
N LEU A 184 29.21 -1.11 -8.54
CA LEU A 184 29.19 -1.14 -7.09
C LEU A 184 29.10 -2.56 -6.50
N GLY A 185 28.81 -3.57 -7.32
CA GLY A 185 28.62 -4.97 -6.88
C GLY A 185 27.25 -5.26 -6.30
N VAL A 186 26.26 -4.41 -6.52
CA VAL A 186 24.86 -4.60 -6.09
C VAL A 186 24.19 -5.62 -7.01
N THR A 187 23.32 -6.47 -6.45
CA THR A 187 22.57 -7.48 -7.21
C THR A 187 21.05 -7.28 -7.15
N ALA A 188 20.57 -6.44 -6.23
CA ALA A 188 19.16 -6.12 -6.11
C ALA A 188 18.92 -4.65 -5.72
N LEU A 189 17.92 -4.04 -6.32
CA LEU A 189 17.54 -2.65 -6.05
C LEU A 189 16.22 -2.63 -5.26
N TRP A 190 16.22 -1.96 -4.13
CA TRP A 190 15.01 -1.68 -3.35
C TRP A 190 14.71 -0.19 -3.44
N PHE A 191 13.59 0.16 -4.07
CA PHE A 191 13.12 1.55 -4.16
C PHE A 191 12.17 1.85 -3.00
N THR A 192 12.28 3.06 -2.39
CA THR A 192 11.14 3.57 -1.61
C THR A 192 9.89 3.62 -2.49
N PRO A 193 8.67 3.64 -1.92
CA PRO A 193 7.46 3.41 -2.70
C PRO A 193 7.34 4.27 -3.94
N VAL A 194 7.06 3.64 -5.08
CA VAL A 194 6.91 4.29 -6.39
C VAL A 194 5.46 4.63 -6.73
N LEU A 195 4.51 4.20 -5.90
CA LEU A 195 3.08 4.44 -6.12
C LEU A 195 2.71 5.90 -5.94
N GLU A 196 1.59 6.31 -6.53
CA GLU A 196 1.12 7.69 -6.47
C GLU A 196 0.99 8.19 -5.02
N ASN A 197 1.59 9.34 -4.77
CA ASN A 197 1.55 10.08 -3.51
C ASN A 197 1.12 11.52 -3.78
N ASN A 198 -0.17 11.71 -4.08
CA ASN A 198 -0.71 12.98 -4.54
C ASN A 198 -1.21 13.86 -3.39
N SER A 199 -0.44 13.97 -2.32
CA SER A 199 -0.69 14.92 -1.25
C SER A 199 -0.22 16.32 -1.65
N PRO A 200 -0.86 17.38 -1.12
CA PRO A 200 -0.42 18.77 -1.35
C PRO A 200 0.99 19.01 -0.79
N ASP A 201 1.76 19.87 -1.46
CA ASP A 201 2.95 20.47 -0.85
C ASP A 201 2.51 21.62 0.09
N HIS A 202 2.98 21.59 1.32
CA HIS A 202 2.66 22.63 2.31
C HIS A 202 3.82 23.61 2.51
N GLY A 203 4.47 23.99 1.43
CA GLY A 203 5.51 25.02 1.37
C GLY A 203 6.89 24.61 1.87
N LYS A 204 6.99 23.64 2.78
CA LYS A 204 8.25 23.14 3.35
C LYS A 204 8.37 21.61 3.38
N SER A 205 7.31 20.90 3.05
CA SER A 205 7.24 19.44 3.12
C SER A 205 6.39 18.89 1.99
N SER A 206 6.78 17.75 1.45
CA SER A 206 6.04 16.97 0.45
C SER A 206 6.18 15.49 0.72
N THR A 207 5.30 14.67 0.16
CA THR A 207 5.36 13.21 0.30
C THR A 207 6.32 12.55 -0.70
N TYR A 208 7.50 13.16 -0.90
CA TYR A 208 8.53 12.68 -1.84
C TYR A 208 9.01 11.27 -1.53
N HIS A 209 8.88 10.84 -0.28
CA HIS A 209 9.31 9.53 0.22
C HIS A 209 8.47 8.37 -0.28
N GLY A 210 7.19 8.62 -0.69
CA GLY A 210 6.33 7.60 -1.27
C GLY A 210 5.39 6.89 -0.29
N TYR A 211 5.50 7.09 1.03
CA TYR A 211 4.76 6.31 2.04
C TYR A 211 3.31 6.75 2.31
N ALA A 212 2.79 7.76 1.60
CA ALA A 212 1.41 8.22 1.71
C ALA A 212 0.63 7.94 0.41
N THR A 213 0.46 6.67 0.08
CA THR A 213 -0.11 6.19 -1.19
C THR A 213 -1.54 6.70 -1.41
N THR A 214 -1.79 7.30 -2.57
CA THR A 214 -3.12 7.78 -2.99
C THR A 214 -3.73 6.99 -4.14
N ASP A 215 -2.95 6.10 -4.77
CA ASP A 215 -3.41 5.16 -5.80
C ASP A 215 -2.53 3.91 -5.79
N TYR A 216 -3.12 2.75 -5.49
CA TYR A 216 -2.41 1.48 -5.36
C TYR A 216 -2.07 0.79 -6.70
N TYR A 217 -2.68 1.21 -7.81
CA TYR A 217 -2.49 0.60 -9.13
C TYR A 217 -1.78 1.52 -10.12
N ARG A 218 -1.20 2.62 -9.63
CA ARG A 218 -0.56 3.60 -10.47
C ARG A 218 0.79 4.06 -9.89
N VAL A 219 1.81 4.07 -10.72
CA VAL A 219 3.07 4.76 -10.43
C VAL A 219 2.82 6.26 -10.31
N ASP A 220 3.51 6.92 -9.38
CA ASP A 220 3.44 8.37 -9.23
C ASP A 220 3.85 9.05 -10.55
N PRO A 221 2.99 9.89 -11.13
CA PRO A 221 3.27 10.54 -12.41
C PRO A 221 4.55 11.40 -12.41
N ARG A 222 5.06 11.75 -11.22
CA ARG A 222 6.35 12.46 -11.06
C ARG A 222 7.55 11.54 -11.19
N PHE A 223 7.34 10.23 -11.02
CA PHE A 223 8.36 9.19 -11.24
C PHE A 223 8.26 8.56 -12.62
N GLY A 224 7.07 8.55 -13.23
CA GLY A 224 6.82 7.91 -14.51
C GLY A 224 5.44 7.29 -14.64
N THR A 225 5.37 6.25 -15.44
CA THR A 225 4.17 5.45 -15.67
C THR A 225 4.39 4.00 -15.23
N ASN A 226 3.31 3.20 -15.19
CA ASN A 226 3.42 1.75 -14.96
C ASN A 226 4.31 1.08 -16.04
N ASP A 227 4.24 1.56 -17.27
CA ASP A 227 5.09 1.06 -18.35
C ASP A 227 6.56 1.44 -18.18
N ASP A 228 6.87 2.66 -17.69
CA ASP A 228 8.25 3.04 -17.36
C ASP A 228 8.80 2.16 -16.23
N TYR A 229 7.99 1.79 -15.25
CA TYR A 229 8.42 0.88 -14.18
C TYR A 229 8.66 -0.54 -14.72
N ARG A 230 7.75 -1.06 -15.54
CA ARG A 230 7.94 -2.36 -16.22
C ARG A 230 9.21 -2.37 -17.07
N GLN A 231 9.48 -1.29 -17.81
CA GLN A 231 10.69 -1.15 -18.63
C GLN A 231 11.95 -1.11 -17.76
N LEU A 232 11.93 -0.38 -16.64
CA LEU A 232 13.04 -0.33 -15.68
C LEU A 232 13.36 -1.74 -15.15
N VAL A 233 12.33 -2.50 -14.70
CA VAL A 233 12.52 -3.87 -14.21
C VAL A 233 13.09 -4.78 -15.29
N ALA A 234 12.56 -4.72 -16.51
CA ALA A 234 13.08 -5.51 -17.63
C ALA A 234 14.54 -5.17 -17.99
N ASP A 235 14.92 -3.89 -17.91
CA ASP A 235 16.29 -3.45 -18.16
C ASP A 235 17.23 -3.86 -17.01
N ALA A 236 16.77 -3.79 -15.76
CA ALA A 236 17.49 -4.28 -14.59
C ALA A 236 17.80 -5.78 -14.73
N HIS A 237 16.79 -6.59 -15.08
CA HIS A 237 16.97 -8.03 -15.32
C HIS A 237 17.99 -8.33 -16.40
N ARG A 238 18.00 -7.57 -17.53
CA ARG A 238 19.02 -7.75 -18.58
C ARG A 238 20.45 -7.47 -18.11
N LYS A 239 20.58 -6.72 -17.02
CA LYS A 239 21.87 -6.41 -16.37
C LYS A 239 22.15 -7.30 -15.16
N GLY A 240 21.31 -8.31 -14.89
CA GLY A 240 21.44 -9.22 -13.76
C GLY A 240 21.03 -8.63 -12.41
N LEU A 241 20.33 -7.50 -12.41
CA LEU A 241 19.82 -6.84 -11.20
C LEU A 241 18.39 -7.26 -10.93
N LYS A 242 18.09 -7.64 -9.71
CA LYS A 242 16.73 -7.85 -9.20
C LYS A 242 16.10 -6.54 -8.75
N VAL A 243 14.77 -6.50 -8.66
CA VAL A 243 14.03 -5.34 -8.18
C VAL A 243 13.07 -5.73 -7.06
N VAL A 244 13.20 -5.07 -5.91
CA VAL A 244 12.35 -5.23 -4.73
C VAL A 244 11.44 -4.01 -4.63
N MET A 245 10.13 -4.23 -4.63
CA MET A 245 9.12 -3.18 -4.49
C MET A 245 8.77 -2.95 -3.03
N ASP A 246 8.75 -1.69 -2.62
CA ASP A 246 8.24 -1.30 -1.31
C ASP A 246 6.72 -1.17 -1.36
N MET A 247 6.00 -1.85 -0.45
CA MET A 247 4.55 -1.82 -0.34
C MET A 247 4.10 -1.41 1.05
N ILE A 248 2.99 -0.69 1.12
CA ILE A 248 2.43 -0.17 2.37
C ILE A 248 1.01 -0.72 2.52
N PHE A 249 0.80 -1.65 3.47
CA PHE A 249 -0.52 -2.24 3.75
C PHE A 249 -1.12 -1.78 5.07
N ASN A 250 -0.31 -1.17 5.92
CA ASN A 250 -0.79 -0.63 7.19
C ASN A 250 -1.71 0.57 6.97
N HIS A 251 -1.36 1.48 6.08
CA HIS A 251 -2.07 2.74 5.88
C HIS A 251 -2.08 3.18 4.42
N CYS A 252 -2.90 4.18 4.12
CA CYS A 252 -2.81 4.94 2.86
C CYS A 252 -2.56 6.42 3.13
N GLY A 253 -2.42 7.24 2.09
CA GLY A 253 -2.38 8.69 2.23
C GLY A 253 -3.76 9.27 2.50
N PHE A 254 -3.83 10.37 3.27
CA PHE A 254 -5.10 11.04 3.59
C PHE A 254 -5.84 11.57 2.36
N GLU A 255 -5.14 11.86 1.28
CA GLU A 255 -5.75 12.28 0.01
C GLU A 255 -6.25 11.12 -0.85
N HIS A 256 -6.11 9.87 -0.37
CA HIS A 256 -6.69 8.71 -1.06
C HIS A 256 -8.22 8.88 -1.19
N PRO A 257 -8.83 8.58 -2.35
CA PRO A 257 -10.27 8.73 -2.58
C PRO A 257 -11.15 8.07 -1.52
N TRP A 258 -10.71 6.97 -0.92
CA TRP A 258 -11.42 6.26 0.15
C TRP A 258 -11.66 7.11 1.40
N VAL A 259 -10.79 8.08 1.69
CA VAL A 259 -10.96 8.96 2.85
C VAL A 259 -12.14 9.92 2.65
N LYS A 260 -12.37 10.34 1.41
CA LYS A 260 -13.46 11.27 1.05
C LYS A 260 -14.79 10.54 0.83
N ASP A 261 -14.72 9.30 0.35
CA ASP A 261 -15.88 8.45 0.07
C ASP A 261 -15.53 7.02 0.50
N MET A 262 -15.74 6.72 1.77
CA MET A 262 -15.31 5.48 2.39
C MET A 262 -16.21 4.31 1.92
N PRO A 263 -15.62 3.21 1.38
CA PRO A 263 -16.39 2.10 0.84
C PRO A 263 -17.31 1.42 1.86
N THR A 264 -16.78 1.10 3.06
CA THR A 264 -17.53 0.61 4.23
C THR A 264 -17.14 1.41 5.46
N LYS A 265 -17.99 1.41 6.50
CA LYS A 265 -17.74 2.15 7.75
C LYS A 265 -16.49 1.66 8.51
N ASP A 266 -16.08 0.45 8.26
CA ASP A 266 -14.93 -0.22 8.85
C ASP A 266 -13.75 -0.40 7.87
N TRP A 267 -13.70 0.42 6.80
CA TRP A 267 -12.59 0.41 5.85
C TRP A 267 -11.28 0.85 6.49
N PHE A 268 -11.35 1.82 7.38
CA PHE A 268 -10.26 2.30 8.21
C PHE A 268 -10.52 1.99 9.67
N ASN A 269 -9.46 1.79 10.44
CA ASN A 269 -9.52 1.77 11.88
C ASN A 269 -9.73 3.21 12.39
N THR A 270 -10.72 3.40 13.25
CA THR A 270 -11.12 4.69 13.79
C THR A 270 -11.38 4.60 15.30
N PRO A 271 -11.42 5.71 16.04
CA PRO A 271 -11.65 5.69 17.47
C PRO A 271 -13.00 5.08 17.93
N GLU A 272 -13.96 4.93 17.03
CA GLU A 272 -15.29 4.37 17.36
C GLU A 272 -15.23 2.92 17.88
N TRP A 273 -14.18 2.16 17.55
CA TRP A 273 -13.97 0.82 18.10
C TRP A 273 -13.46 0.83 19.56
N LEU A 274 -13.00 1.98 20.07
CA LEU A 274 -12.57 2.12 21.46
C LEU A 274 -13.79 2.26 22.38
N ALA A 275 -13.62 1.82 23.64
CA ALA A 275 -14.56 2.17 24.69
C ALA A 275 -14.64 3.71 24.85
N PRO A 276 -15.81 4.26 25.27
CA PRO A 276 -16.01 5.72 25.34
C PRO A 276 -14.94 6.49 26.11
N GLU A 277 -14.39 5.90 27.18
CA GLU A 277 -13.30 6.47 27.98
C GLU A 277 -11.97 6.58 27.20
N ASN A 278 -11.78 5.75 26.18
CA ASN A 278 -10.59 5.75 25.32
C ASN A 278 -10.78 6.63 24.08
N GLN A 279 -12.01 6.82 23.60
CA GLN A 279 -12.30 7.72 22.48
C GLN A 279 -11.87 9.17 22.78
N ALA A 280 -11.86 9.57 24.05
CA ALA A 280 -11.35 10.88 24.48
C ALA A 280 -9.85 11.08 24.17
N LYS A 281 -9.09 10.00 23.95
CA LYS A 281 -7.69 10.04 23.53
C LYS A 281 -7.53 10.34 22.02
N ALA A 282 -8.62 10.26 21.26
CA ALA A 282 -8.59 10.63 19.85
C ALA A 282 -8.15 12.09 19.71
N VAL A 283 -7.14 12.33 18.91
CA VAL A 283 -6.48 13.62 18.81
C VAL A 283 -7.14 14.46 17.71
N LYS A 284 -7.51 15.68 18.03
CA LYS A 284 -7.82 16.68 17.01
C LYS A 284 -6.50 17.18 16.44
N THR A 285 -6.25 16.85 15.19
CA THR A 285 -5.05 17.31 14.53
C THR A 285 -5.14 18.80 14.24
N LYS A 286 -4.12 19.53 14.65
CA LYS A 286 -4.02 20.95 14.34
C LYS A 286 -3.15 21.20 13.10
N THR A 287 -2.05 20.48 12.98
CA THR A 287 -1.09 20.65 11.88
C THR A 287 -0.10 19.51 11.94
N VAL A 288 0.20 18.89 10.82
CA VAL A 288 1.31 17.94 10.68
C VAL A 288 2.16 18.43 9.52
N ASP A 289 3.43 18.71 9.76
CA ASP A 289 4.39 19.18 8.76
C ASP A 289 3.92 20.37 7.91
N GLY A 290 3.15 21.28 8.52
CA GLY A 290 2.54 22.41 7.83
C GLY A 290 1.15 22.15 7.25
N ASP A 291 0.65 20.93 7.27
CA ASP A 291 -0.66 20.54 6.77
C ASP A 291 -1.74 20.86 7.80
N GLN A 292 -2.73 21.63 7.41
CA GLN A 292 -3.96 21.77 8.18
C GLN A 292 -4.86 20.58 7.90
N MET A 293 -4.66 19.50 8.63
CA MET A 293 -5.54 18.34 8.55
C MET A 293 -6.52 18.39 9.71
N THR A 294 -7.78 18.58 9.41
CA THR A 294 -8.87 18.51 10.38
C THR A 294 -9.46 17.10 10.36
N ASN A 295 -8.84 16.19 11.08
CA ASN A 295 -9.44 14.90 11.32
C ASN A 295 -9.65 14.72 12.82
N ASP A 296 -10.88 14.86 13.28
CA ASP A 296 -11.28 14.68 14.67
C ASP A 296 -11.45 13.21 15.07
N LYS A 297 -11.31 12.29 14.10
CA LYS A 297 -11.35 10.83 14.32
C LYS A 297 -9.97 10.18 14.40
N TYR A 298 -8.91 10.96 14.28
CA TYR A 298 -7.57 10.46 14.35
C TYR A 298 -7.19 9.97 15.76
N LEU A 299 -6.70 8.73 15.82
CA LEU A 299 -6.02 8.18 16.98
C LEU A 299 -4.64 7.68 16.54
N GLN A 300 -3.58 8.32 17.01
CA GLN A 300 -2.22 7.93 16.68
C GLN A 300 -1.85 6.59 17.32
N THR A 301 -1.12 5.75 16.58
CA THR A 301 -0.53 4.53 17.13
C THR A 301 0.37 4.86 18.33
N SER A 302 0.44 3.95 19.29
CA SER A 302 1.35 4.09 20.43
C SER A 302 2.82 3.90 20.04
N TYR A 303 3.12 3.41 18.82
CA TYR A 303 4.44 2.99 18.32
C TYR A 303 5.14 1.92 19.16
N LYS A 304 4.46 1.35 20.15
CA LYS A 304 5.02 0.31 21.03
C LYS A 304 4.69 -1.06 20.46
N LEU A 305 5.66 -1.75 19.90
CA LEU A 305 5.46 -3.08 19.30
C LEU A 305 5.46 -4.21 20.32
N THR A 306 5.94 -3.98 21.55
CA THR A 306 5.92 -4.99 22.62
C THR A 306 4.53 -5.56 22.90
N PRO A 307 3.42 -4.78 22.96
CA PRO A 307 2.08 -5.33 23.19
C PRO A 307 1.64 -6.34 22.12
N VAL A 308 2.20 -6.30 20.93
CA VAL A 308 1.84 -7.21 19.83
C VAL A 308 2.30 -8.65 20.10
N LEU A 309 3.36 -8.82 20.87
CA LEU A 309 3.98 -10.11 21.21
C LEU A 309 3.86 -10.46 22.69
N ASP A 310 3.49 -9.50 23.54
CA ASP A 310 3.36 -9.70 24.98
C ASP A 310 2.03 -10.40 25.32
N PRO A 311 2.05 -11.65 25.84
CA PRO A 311 0.84 -12.36 26.21
C PRO A 311 0.08 -11.73 27.38
N TYR A 312 0.68 -10.80 28.10
CA TYR A 312 0.10 -10.08 29.24
C TYR A 312 -0.38 -8.69 28.89
N ALA A 313 -0.18 -8.24 27.63
CA ALA A 313 -0.66 -6.93 27.19
C ALA A 313 -2.16 -6.81 27.30
N SER A 314 -2.65 -5.64 27.67
CA SER A 314 -4.07 -5.35 27.62
C SER A 314 -4.54 -5.28 26.18
N LYS A 315 -5.82 -5.62 25.94
CA LYS A 315 -6.42 -5.47 24.60
C LYS A 315 -6.43 -4.01 24.13
N VAL A 316 -6.45 -3.06 25.06
CA VAL A 316 -6.40 -1.63 24.72
C VAL A 316 -5.02 -1.26 24.20
N ASP A 317 -3.94 -1.65 24.91
CA ASP A 317 -2.57 -1.36 24.47
C ASP A 317 -2.27 -2.00 23.12
N LEU A 318 -2.71 -3.24 22.91
CA LEU A 318 -2.58 -3.91 21.62
C LEU A 318 -3.30 -3.13 20.51
N ARG A 319 -4.55 -2.72 20.74
CA ARG A 319 -5.33 -2.00 19.74
C ARG A 319 -4.82 -0.58 19.50
N GLU A 320 -4.33 0.11 20.50
CA GLU A 320 -3.67 1.41 20.34
C GLU A 320 -2.41 1.30 19.44
N THR A 321 -1.77 0.13 19.39
CA THR A 321 -0.64 -0.12 18.50
C THR A 321 -1.09 -0.43 17.08
N VAL A 322 -1.98 -1.42 16.90
CA VAL A 322 -2.30 -2.00 15.58
C VAL A 322 -3.48 -1.35 14.87
N ASP A 323 -4.30 -0.58 15.57
CA ASP A 323 -5.46 0.12 15.00
C ASP A 323 -5.27 1.66 15.01
N GLY A 324 -4.15 2.15 15.54
CA GLY A 324 -3.82 3.56 15.55
C GLY A 324 -3.21 4.02 14.23
N TRP A 325 -3.61 5.20 13.77
CA TRP A 325 -3.02 5.79 12.57
C TRP A 325 -1.54 6.11 12.78
N PHE A 326 -0.72 5.84 11.78
CA PHE A 326 0.73 6.05 11.90
C PHE A 326 1.04 7.54 12.16
N VAL A 327 0.49 8.41 11.33
CA VAL A 327 0.41 9.86 11.55
C VAL A 327 -0.96 10.34 11.01
N PRO A 328 -1.40 11.58 11.31
CA PRO A 328 -2.70 12.08 10.85
C PRO A 328 -2.90 12.07 9.33
N SER A 329 -1.81 12.14 8.56
CA SER A 329 -1.83 12.08 7.10
C SER A 329 -1.82 10.64 6.55
N MET A 330 -1.80 9.62 7.42
CA MET A 330 -1.71 8.21 7.05
C MET A 330 -2.79 7.39 7.77
N PRO A 331 -4.06 7.43 7.26
CA PRO A 331 -5.17 6.65 7.80
C PRO A 331 -4.87 5.15 7.80
N ASP A 332 -5.11 4.51 8.93
CA ASP A 332 -4.86 3.11 9.15
C ASP A 332 -5.93 2.23 8.50
N LEU A 333 -5.52 1.29 7.64
CA LEU A 333 -6.42 0.38 6.95
C LEU A 333 -6.83 -0.77 7.86
N ASN A 334 -8.09 -1.19 7.79
CA ASN A 334 -8.57 -2.32 8.56
C ASN A 334 -8.36 -3.64 7.82
N GLN A 335 -7.21 -4.30 8.03
CA GLN A 335 -6.89 -5.58 7.40
C GLN A 335 -7.76 -6.75 7.90
N ARG A 336 -8.59 -6.55 8.92
CA ARG A 336 -9.62 -7.53 9.36
C ARG A 336 -10.87 -7.48 8.49
N ASN A 337 -11.08 -6.40 7.74
CA ASN A 337 -12.11 -6.35 6.70
C ASN A 337 -11.64 -7.20 5.51
N GLU A 338 -12.40 -8.26 5.20
CA GLU A 338 -12.04 -9.20 4.13
C GLU A 338 -11.88 -8.54 2.76
N HIS A 339 -12.64 -7.50 2.48
CA HIS A 339 -12.59 -6.80 1.20
C HIS A 339 -11.34 -5.92 1.07
N VAL A 340 -10.93 -5.29 2.18
CA VAL A 340 -9.65 -4.55 2.27
C VAL A 340 -8.50 -5.52 2.06
N MET A 341 -8.51 -6.65 2.78
CA MET A 341 -7.42 -7.62 2.70
C MET A 341 -7.32 -8.25 1.31
N THR A 342 -8.45 -8.63 0.70
CA THR A 342 -8.48 -9.14 -0.68
C THR A 342 -7.94 -8.12 -1.68
N TYR A 343 -8.30 -6.85 -1.53
CA TYR A 343 -7.78 -5.77 -2.38
C TYR A 343 -6.25 -5.65 -2.28
N LEU A 344 -5.69 -5.69 -1.07
CA LEU A 344 -4.25 -5.60 -0.83
C LEU A 344 -3.48 -6.83 -1.35
N ILE A 345 -4.04 -8.04 -1.15
CA ILE A 345 -3.47 -9.28 -1.71
C ILE A 345 -3.41 -9.18 -3.23
N GLN A 346 -4.53 -8.86 -3.88
CA GLN A 346 -4.59 -8.72 -5.34
C GLN A 346 -3.68 -7.61 -5.87
N ASN A 347 -3.48 -6.55 -5.09
CA ASN A 347 -2.53 -5.51 -5.44
C ASN A 347 -1.09 -6.04 -5.53
N SER A 348 -0.67 -6.89 -4.58
CA SER A 348 0.65 -7.55 -4.66
C SER A 348 0.78 -8.44 -5.89
N GLU A 349 -0.22 -9.32 -6.11
CA GLU A 349 -0.24 -10.23 -7.25
C GLU A 349 -0.21 -9.44 -8.57
N TRP A 350 -0.97 -8.36 -8.65
CA TRP A 350 -1.04 -7.53 -9.84
C TRP A 350 0.31 -6.86 -10.18
N TRP A 351 1.04 -6.35 -9.18
CA TRP A 351 2.36 -5.75 -9.40
C TRP A 351 3.41 -6.80 -9.76
N ILE A 352 3.38 -7.97 -9.11
CA ILE A 352 4.26 -9.09 -9.47
C ILE A 352 4.06 -9.47 -10.94
N GLU A 353 2.81 -9.63 -11.38
CA GLU A 353 2.49 -10.02 -12.76
C GLU A 353 2.69 -8.90 -13.77
N THR A 354 2.44 -7.63 -13.40
CA THR A 354 2.48 -6.49 -14.33
C THR A 354 3.89 -6.05 -14.66
N VAL A 355 4.79 -6.02 -13.67
CA VAL A 355 6.15 -5.47 -13.86
C VAL A 355 7.25 -6.50 -13.67
N GLY A 356 6.96 -7.65 -13.05
CA GLY A 356 7.93 -8.73 -12.87
C GLY A 356 8.94 -8.47 -11.76
N ILE A 357 8.51 -7.86 -10.64
CA ILE A 357 9.39 -7.65 -9.48
C ILE A 357 9.88 -8.97 -8.88
N ASP A 358 11.03 -8.93 -8.20
CA ASP A 358 11.71 -10.09 -7.62
C ASP A 358 11.58 -10.16 -6.10
N GLY A 359 10.87 -9.22 -5.50
CA GLY A 359 10.62 -9.21 -4.07
C GLY A 359 9.74 -8.06 -3.64
N ILE A 360 9.23 -8.17 -2.42
CA ILE A 360 8.49 -7.11 -1.73
C ILE A 360 9.20 -6.82 -0.42
N ARG A 361 9.41 -5.53 -0.13
CA ARG A 361 9.62 -5.04 1.23
C ARG A 361 8.29 -4.52 1.72
N MET A 362 7.80 -5.06 2.83
CA MET A 362 6.55 -4.61 3.43
C MET A 362 6.83 -3.64 4.57
N ASP A 363 6.39 -2.42 4.36
CA ASP A 363 6.47 -1.31 5.29
C ASP A 363 5.72 -1.58 6.60
N THR A 364 6.25 -1.11 7.72
CA THR A 364 5.58 -1.11 9.03
C THR A 364 4.87 -2.44 9.37
N TYR A 365 5.48 -3.58 9.01
CA TYR A 365 4.87 -4.92 9.07
C TYR A 365 4.17 -5.25 10.40
N PRO A 366 4.75 -4.95 11.59
CA PRO A 366 4.15 -5.28 12.88
C PRO A 366 2.96 -4.40 13.30
N TYR A 367 2.71 -3.30 12.61
CA TYR A 367 1.61 -2.39 12.93
C TYR A 367 0.29 -2.83 12.32
N ALA A 368 0.31 -3.58 11.21
CA ALA A 368 -0.87 -4.13 10.57
C ALA A 368 -1.45 -5.34 11.33
N ASP A 369 -2.71 -5.69 11.07
CA ASP A 369 -3.33 -6.87 11.70
C ASP A 369 -2.56 -8.16 11.37
N ARG A 370 -2.11 -8.86 12.40
CA ARG A 370 -1.24 -10.06 12.26
C ARG A 370 -1.89 -11.18 11.47
N LYS A 371 -3.19 -11.42 11.64
CA LYS A 371 -3.90 -12.50 10.93
C LYS A 371 -4.14 -12.12 9.48
N GLY A 372 -4.48 -10.87 9.21
CA GLY A 372 -4.57 -10.35 7.85
C GLY A 372 -3.24 -10.48 7.10
N MET A 373 -2.13 -10.06 7.73
CA MET A 373 -0.80 -10.17 7.13
C MET A 373 -0.33 -11.61 6.96
N ALA A 374 -0.65 -12.49 7.91
CA ALA A 374 -0.37 -13.92 7.79
C ALA A 374 -1.13 -14.57 6.62
N HIS A 375 -2.38 -14.17 6.40
CA HIS A 375 -3.18 -14.61 5.26
C HIS A 375 -2.62 -14.08 3.92
N TRP A 376 -2.22 -12.81 3.87
CA TRP A 376 -1.52 -12.26 2.69
C TRP A 376 -0.30 -13.09 2.32
N MET A 377 0.57 -13.40 3.30
CA MET A 377 1.76 -14.21 3.07
C MET A 377 1.44 -15.65 2.70
N GLU A 378 0.37 -16.23 3.24
CA GLU A 378 -0.09 -17.58 2.86
C GLU A 378 -0.48 -17.63 1.37
N VAL A 379 -1.25 -16.64 0.91
CA VAL A 379 -1.67 -16.54 -0.50
C VAL A 379 -0.46 -16.34 -1.40
N LEU A 380 0.43 -15.40 -1.08
CA LEU A 380 1.63 -15.15 -1.88
C LEU A 380 2.57 -16.36 -1.93
N ASN A 381 2.82 -17.02 -0.79
CA ASN A 381 3.67 -18.21 -0.75
C ASN A 381 3.05 -19.38 -1.53
N THR A 382 1.72 -19.47 -1.58
CA THR A 382 1.00 -20.47 -2.36
C THR A 382 1.14 -20.19 -3.85
N GLU A 383 0.91 -18.96 -4.29
CA GLU A 383 0.97 -18.57 -5.70
C GLU A 383 2.43 -18.54 -6.20
N TYR A 384 3.34 -17.97 -5.38
CA TYR A 384 4.74 -17.71 -5.73
C TYR A 384 5.70 -18.36 -4.71
N PRO A 385 5.87 -19.70 -4.69
CA PRO A 385 6.62 -20.40 -3.63
C PRO A 385 8.10 -20.00 -3.57
N ASN A 386 8.69 -19.55 -4.67
CA ASN A 386 10.10 -19.16 -4.77
C ASN A 386 10.33 -17.65 -4.68
N PHE A 387 9.26 -16.87 -4.58
CA PHE A 387 9.31 -15.43 -4.37
C PHE A 387 9.69 -15.09 -2.92
N ASN A 388 10.33 -13.96 -2.68
CA ASN A 388 10.69 -13.54 -1.33
C ASN A 388 10.05 -12.21 -0.94
N THR A 389 9.66 -12.15 0.33
CA THR A 389 9.12 -10.94 0.96
C THR A 389 9.87 -10.69 2.25
N VAL A 390 10.35 -9.47 2.45
CA VAL A 390 10.93 -9.03 3.72
C VAL A 390 9.98 -8.05 4.41
N GLY A 391 9.73 -8.28 5.70
CA GLY A 391 8.95 -7.35 6.53
C GLY A 391 9.87 -6.41 7.30
N GLU A 392 9.51 -5.13 7.33
CA GLU A 392 10.13 -4.20 8.23
C GLU A 392 9.65 -4.47 9.67
N THR A 393 10.48 -5.18 10.41
CA THR A 393 10.23 -5.57 11.80
C THR A 393 11.11 -4.75 12.74
N TRP A 394 10.80 -3.45 12.86
CA TRP A 394 11.63 -2.53 13.63
C TRP A 394 11.52 -2.76 15.14
N VAL A 395 12.18 -3.79 15.60
CA VAL A 395 12.38 -4.13 16.99
C VAL A 395 13.84 -4.48 17.21
N THR A 396 14.43 -3.98 18.28
CA THR A 396 15.88 -4.11 18.54
C THR A 396 16.26 -5.33 19.40
N GLU A 397 15.26 -6.17 19.75
CA GLU A 397 15.49 -7.41 20.49
C GLU A 397 15.35 -8.63 19.58
N PRO A 398 16.37 -9.49 19.48
CA PRO A 398 16.38 -10.62 18.54
C PRO A 398 15.18 -11.57 18.68
N ALA A 399 14.72 -11.82 19.90
CA ALA A 399 13.55 -12.67 20.14
C ALA A 399 12.26 -12.09 19.53
N TYR A 400 12.09 -10.78 19.56
CA TYR A 400 10.93 -10.11 18.95
C TYR A 400 11.04 -10.13 17.42
N THR A 401 12.22 -9.91 16.85
CA THR A 401 12.44 -10.04 15.39
C THR A 401 12.18 -11.47 14.94
N ALA A 402 12.73 -12.47 15.64
CA ALA A 402 12.55 -13.89 15.32
C ALA A 402 11.08 -14.36 15.40
N ALA A 403 10.27 -13.75 16.25
CA ALA A 403 8.86 -14.06 16.38
C ALA A 403 8.03 -13.72 15.12
N TRP A 404 8.55 -12.87 14.24
CA TRP A 404 7.91 -12.53 12.97
C TRP A 404 8.28 -13.44 11.80
N GLN A 405 9.27 -14.32 11.98
CA GLN A 405 9.65 -15.23 10.91
C GLN A 405 8.66 -16.39 10.80
N LYS A 406 8.45 -16.86 9.56
CA LYS A 406 7.62 -18.03 9.26
C LYS A 406 7.97 -19.22 10.16
N ASP A 407 6.94 -19.89 10.65
CA ASP A 407 7.03 -21.08 11.51
C ASP A 407 7.75 -20.85 12.86
N SER A 408 7.89 -19.58 13.29
CA SER A 408 8.50 -19.26 14.56
C SER A 408 7.70 -19.79 15.75
N PRO A 409 8.32 -20.57 16.65
CA PRO A 409 7.65 -21.07 17.86
C PRO A 409 7.46 -19.97 18.92
N LEU A 410 8.02 -18.77 18.71
CA LEU A 410 7.97 -17.64 19.63
C LEU A 410 6.69 -16.82 19.50
N ALA A 411 5.86 -17.10 18.49
CA ALA A 411 4.65 -16.34 18.22
C ALA A 411 3.40 -17.23 18.19
N GLU A 412 2.28 -16.70 18.69
CA GLU A 412 0.99 -17.41 18.65
C GLU A 412 0.44 -17.54 17.21
N VAL A 413 0.66 -16.51 16.37
CA VAL A 413 0.24 -16.50 14.97
C VAL A 413 1.46 -16.70 14.08
N ASN A 414 1.44 -17.75 13.26
CA ASN A 414 2.45 -17.93 12.21
C ASN A 414 2.29 -16.83 11.16
N SER A 415 3.28 -15.99 11.02
CA SER A 415 3.26 -14.87 10.07
C SER A 415 3.34 -15.31 8.61
N ASN A 416 3.85 -16.50 8.33
CA ASN A 416 4.24 -16.98 7.02
C ASN A 416 5.32 -16.12 6.31
N LEU A 417 5.88 -15.12 6.98
CA LEU A 417 6.88 -14.20 6.46
C LEU A 417 8.26 -14.87 6.42
N LYS A 418 8.86 -14.99 5.24
CA LYS A 418 10.14 -15.67 5.09
C LYS A 418 11.29 -14.86 5.68
N THR A 419 11.40 -13.59 5.33
CA THR A 419 12.54 -12.73 5.66
C THR A 419 12.12 -11.59 6.56
N VAL A 420 12.93 -11.31 7.58
CA VAL A 420 12.77 -10.18 8.52
C VAL A 420 13.96 -9.24 8.44
N MET A 421 13.75 -7.93 8.61
CA MET A 421 14.84 -6.96 8.73
C MET A 421 15.50 -7.04 10.11
N ASP A 422 16.83 -7.10 10.14
CA ASP A 422 17.60 -7.26 11.38
C ASP A 422 17.91 -5.92 12.06
N PHE A 423 16.91 -5.31 12.64
CA PHE A 423 17.09 -4.11 13.45
C PHE A 423 17.85 -4.39 14.75
N ALA A 424 17.88 -5.63 15.23
CA ALA A 424 18.65 -6.00 16.41
C ALA A 424 20.15 -5.93 16.11
N PHE A 425 20.60 -6.47 14.98
CA PHE A 425 21.99 -6.36 14.52
C PHE A 425 22.35 -4.90 14.21
N PHE A 426 21.50 -4.18 13.49
CA PHE A 426 21.65 -2.75 13.20
C PHE A 426 21.92 -1.94 14.48
N ASP A 427 21.10 -2.12 15.52
CA ASP A 427 21.26 -1.42 16.81
C ASP A 427 22.59 -1.76 17.47
N ARG A 428 22.96 -3.05 17.54
CA ARG A 428 24.22 -3.51 18.13
C ARG A 428 25.45 -2.95 17.37
N LEU A 429 25.38 -2.93 16.05
CA LEU A 429 26.45 -2.40 15.20
C LEU A 429 26.63 -0.89 15.43
N ASN A 430 25.53 -0.13 15.50
CA ASN A 430 25.58 1.31 15.75
C ASN A 430 26.06 1.67 17.16
N GLN A 431 25.79 0.84 18.15
CA GLN A 431 26.39 0.97 19.49
C GLN A 431 27.88 0.66 19.43
N ALA A 432 28.27 -0.44 18.79
CA ALA A 432 29.67 -0.91 18.75
C ALA A 432 30.63 0.09 18.11
N LYS A 433 30.22 0.78 17.04
CA LYS A 433 31.09 1.74 16.32
C LYS A 433 31.57 2.91 17.15
N ASN A 434 30.90 3.23 18.26
CA ASN A 434 31.16 4.38 19.12
C ASN A 434 31.79 3.98 20.44
N GLU A 435 32.18 2.71 20.63
CA GLU A 435 32.67 2.19 21.89
C GLU A 435 34.14 1.69 21.80
N GLU A 436 34.94 2.02 22.80
CA GLU A 436 36.23 1.40 22.98
C GLU A 436 36.08 -0.04 23.52
N THR A 437 37.07 -0.91 23.26
CA THR A 437 36.89 -2.35 23.16
C THR A 437 37.54 -3.21 24.22
N ASP A 438 37.84 -2.70 25.38
CA ASP A 438 38.41 -3.48 26.49
C ASP A 438 37.34 -4.10 27.42
N ASP A 439 36.05 -3.97 27.07
CA ASP A 439 34.91 -4.47 27.84
C ASP A 439 34.22 -5.64 27.13
N TRP A 440 33.80 -6.66 27.87
CA TRP A 440 33.11 -7.86 27.37
C TRP A 440 31.80 -7.56 26.65
N TRP A 441 31.17 -6.42 26.92
CA TRP A 441 29.85 -6.05 26.44
C TRP A 441 29.85 -4.85 25.48
N LYS A 442 31.04 -4.40 25.07
CA LYS A 442 31.20 -3.21 24.22
C LYS A 442 31.97 -3.51 22.94
N GLY A 443 31.95 -2.53 22.05
CA GLY A 443 32.62 -2.60 20.76
C GLY A 443 32.18 -3.83 19.96
N PHE A 444 33.11 -4.49 19.28
CA PHE A 444 32.81 -5.68 18.46
C PHE A 444 32.19 -6.86 19.23
N ASN A 445 32.35 -6.92 20.55
CA ASN A 445 31.71 -7.95 21.38
C ASN A 445 30.18 -7.87 21.31
N ARG A 446 29.60 -6.69 21.05
CA ARG A 446 28.15 -6.55 20.81
C ARG A 446 27.69 -7.31 19.58
N ILE A 447 28.48 -7.29 18.50
CA ILE A 447 28.21 -8.01 17.26
C ILE A 447 28.25 -9.51 17.48
N TYR A 448 29.34 -10.01 18.12
CA TYR A 448 29.44 -11.43 18.44
C TYR A 448 28.31 -11.90 19.35
N ASN A 449 27.92 -11.08 20.33
CA ASN A 449 26.77 -11.39 21.18
C ASN A 449 25.44 -11.39 20.40
N SER A 450 25.28 -10.54 19.37
CA SER A 450 24.11 -10.56 18.52
C SER A 450 24.02 -11.86 17.75
N LEU A 451 25.10 -12.30 17.12
CA LEU A 451 25.15 -13.55 16.35
C LEU A 451 24.89 -14.81 17.23
N CYS A 452 25.18 -14.74 18.53
CA CYS A 452 24.81 -15.81 19.46
C CYS A 452 23.30 -16.07 19.52
N TYR A 453 22.43 -15.13 19.09
CA TYR A 453 20.98 -15.28 19.09
C TYR A 453 20.42 -15.88 17.81
N ASP A 454 21.26 -16.24 16.83
CA ASP A 454 20.81 -16.82 15.56
C ASP A 454 19.98 -18.09 15.75
N TYR A 455 20.17 -18.82 16.85
CA TYR A 455 19.36 -20.00 17.21
C TYR A 455 17.87 -19.70 17.47
N LEU A 456 17.49 -18.42 17.67
CA LEU A 456 16.10 -18.02 17.85
C LEU A 456 15.34 -18.00 16.53
N TYR A 457 16.04 -17.79 15.41
CA TYR A 457 15.43 -17.75 14.10
C TYR A 457 15.20 -19.17 13.56
N VAL A 458 14.07 -19.36 12.92
CA VAL A 458 13.77 -20.62 12.23
C VAL A 458 14.75 -20.84 11.06
N ASP A 459 15.05 -19.76 10.35
CA ASP A 459 16.03 -19.74 9.28
C ASP A 459 16.89 -18.46 9.34
N PRO A 460 18.10 -18.53 9.95
CA PRO A 460 19.01 -17.38 10.03
C PRO A 460 19.43 -16.84 8.65
N SER A 461 19.36 -17.64 7.58
CA SER A 461 19.69 -17.19 6.23
C SER A 461 18.65 -16.23 5.64
N HIS A 462 17.49 -16.12 6.29
CA HIS A 462 16.40 -15.21 5.95
C HIS A 462 16.29 -14.05 6.98
N VAL A 463 17.42 -13.62 7.53
CA VAL A 463 17.52 -12.43 8.36
C VAL A 463 18.30 -11.38 7.58
N MET A 464 17.66 -10.30 7.19
CA MET A 464 18.26 -9.26 6.34
C MET A 464 19.03 -8.27 7.20
N ALA A 465 20.34 -8.48 7.37
CA ALA A 465 21.23 -7.56 8.04
C ALA A 465 21.45 -6.29 7.19
N PHE A 466 21.55 -5.15 7.83
CA PHE A 466 21.83 -3.86 7.19
C PHE A 466 22.59 -2.94 8.14
N ILE A 467 23.27 -1.92 7.59
CA ILE A 467 24.05 -0.95 8.36
C ILE A 467 23.34 0.40 8.47
N GLU A 468 22.54 0.76 7.48
CA GLU A 468 21.73 1.98 7.43
C GLU A 468 20.61 1.83 6.40
N ASN A 469 19.57 2.65 6.52
CA ASN A 469 18.51 2.81 5.53
C ASN A 469 18.00 4.27 5.52
N HIS A 470 16.89 4.53 4.84
CA HIS A 470 16.30 5.88 4.70
C HIS A 470 15.68 6.45 5.99
N ASP A 471 15.45 5.62 7.01
CA ASP A 471 14.85 5.99 8.30
C ASP A 471 15.89 6.09 9.42
N THR A 472 17.15 5.80 9.12
CA THR A 472 18.22 5.80 10.09
C THR A 472 19.28 6.85 9.78
N ASP A 473 20.05 7.25 10.78
CA ASP A 473 21.23 8.06 10.57
C ASP A 473 22.26 7.32 9.70
N ARG A 474 23.11 8.09 9.00
CA ARG A 474 24.22 7.54 8.22
C ARG A 474 25.18 6.81 9.16
N PHE A 475 25.60 5.62 8.78
CA PHE A 475 26.52 4.81 9.57
C PHE A 475 27.85 5.51 9.77
N LEU A 476 28.41 6.10 8.71
CA LEU A 476 29.54 7.00 8.82
C LEU A 476 29.02 8.40 9.14
N GLY A 477 29.43 8.96 10.28
CA GLY A 477 29.10 10.33 10.67
C GLY A 477 29.77 11.38 9.77
N GLU A 478 29.38 12.64 9.90
CA GLU A 478 30.03 13.74 9.19
C GLU A 478 31.54 13.76 9.49
N GLY A 479 32.37 13.80 8.44
CA GLY A 479 33.82 13.82 8.53
C GLY A 479 34.49 12.47 8.79
N GLN A 480 33.75 11.38 8.76
CA GLN A 480 34.32 10.02 8.79
C GLN A 480 34.43 9.46 7.38
N ASP A 481 35.64 9.45 6.84
CA ASP A 481 35.90 8.98 5.47
C ASP A 481 36.14 7.47 5.37
N THR A 482 36.47 6.82 6.50
CA THR A 482 36.80 5.38 6.55
C THR A 482 36.32 4.77 7.88
N PHE A 483 35.83 3.54 7.76
CA PHE A 483 35.65 2.67 8.92
C PHE A 483 37.00 2.04 9.23
N THR A 484 37.57 2.40 10.35
CA THR A 484 38.83 1.82 10.86
C THR A 484 38.58 0.82 11.95
#